data_c978e444d33041702f0d7b0e4d96d5b8
#
_entry.id   c978e444d33041702f0d7b0e4d96d5b8
#
_cell.length_a   1.000
_cell.length_b   1.000
_cell.length_c   1.000
_cell.angle_alpha   90.00
_cell.angle_beta   90.00
_cell.angle_gamma   90.00
#
_symmetry.space_group_name_H-M   'P 1'
#
loop_
_entity.id
_entity.type
_entity.pdbx_description
1 polymer ?
#
loop_
_entity_poly.entity_id
_entity_poly.type
_entity_poly.pdbx_seq_one_letter_code
_entity_poly.pdbx_strand_id
1 'polypeptide(L)'
;RTAARTRAMDLLERVGLDSSLARRYPTQLSGGQRQRVGVARALAANPDILLMDEPFGAVDPVVRTELQQGLLQIQADLAKTIVFVTHDVDEALLLGDEVLVLRREAQVAQRGRPDDVLLHPIDDFVSSFIGGDRRNLHMERHDDHPTIVDAGGRLVGRFANQPSTTVRENS
;
A
#
# COMPACT_ATOMS: atom_id res chain seq x y z
N ARG A 1 8.53 18.72 30.46
CA ARG A 1 8.58 19.34 29.11
C ARG A 1 9.71 18.76 28.24
N THR A 2 10.90 18.53 28.84
CA THR A 2 12.07 17.99 28.10
C THR A 2 11.79 16.58 27.56
N ALA A 3 11.29 15.65 28.37
CA ALA A 3 10.99 14.28 27.99
C ALA A 3 9.94 14.19 26.84
N ALA A 4 8.88 15.01 26.91
CA ALA A 4 7.88 15.06 25.84
C ALA A 4 8.47 15.55 24.49
N ARG A 5 9.39 16.51 24.55
CA ARG A 5 10.08 17.02 23.38
C ARG A 5 11.01 15.97 22.78
N THR A 6 11.79 15.27 23.62
CA THR A 6 12.67 14.18 23.15
C THR A 6 11.85 13.10 22.47
N ARG A 7 10.74 12.67 23.07
CA ARG A 7 9.83 11.68 22.46
C ARG A 7 9.24 12.17 21.13
N ALA A 8 8.85 13.44 21.04
CA ALA A 8 8.34 13.99 19.77
C ALA A 8 9.41 13.99 18.69
N MET A 9 10.66 14.29 19.00
CA MET A 9 11.77 14.25 18.03
C MET A 9 12.04 12.82 17.56
N ASP A 10 12.10 11.86 18.48
CA ASP A 10 12.24 10.43 18.18
C ASP A 10 11.13 9.93 17.24
N LEU A 11 9.88 10.32 17.51
CA LEU A 11 8.76 9.95 16.65
C LEU A 11 8.82 10.59 15.26
N LEU A 12 9.27 11.84 15.15
CA LEU A 12 9.45 12.48 13.84
C LEU A 12 10.52 11.77 13.01
N GLU A 13 11.63 11.39 13.63
CA GLU A 13 12.70 10.62 12.99
C GLU A 13 12.20 9.24 12.52
N ARG A 14 11.44 8.52 13.38
CA ARG A 14 10.84 7.22 13.05
C ARG A 14 9.89 7.26 11.84
N VAL A 15 9.20 8.37 11.63
CA VAL A 15 8.36 8.55 10.44
C VAL A 15 9.12 9.18 9.26
N GLY A 16 10.45 9.23 9.33
CA GLY A 16 11.32 9.73 8.26
C GLY A 16 11.23 11.24 8.03
N LEU A 17 10.97 12.01 9.10
CA LEU A 17 10.99 13.47 9.06
C LEU A 17 12.26 14.02 9.70
N ASP A 18 12.92 14.94 9.01
CA ASP A 18 14.09 15.64 9.54
C ASP A 18 13.71 16.49 10.75
N SER A 19 14.57 16.48 11.76
CA SER A 19 14.36 17.20 13.02
C SER A 19 14.23 18.72 12.86
N SER A 20 14.76 19.31 11.78
CA SER A 20 14.60 20.72 11.46
C SER A 20 13.15 21.13 11.21
N LEU A 21 12.31 20.16 10.81
CA LEU A 21 10.88 20.37 10.57
C LEU A 21 10.06 20.54 11.84
N ALA A 22 10.59 20.15 13.00
CA ALA A 22 9.88 20.20 14.30
C ALA A 22 9.43 21.60 14.73
N ARG A 23 9.97 22.65 14.13
CA ARG A 23 9.62 24.06 14.41
C ARG A 23 8.74 24.69 13.33
N ARG A 24 8.41 23.93 12.27
CA ARG A 24 7.60 24.42 11.16
C ARG A 24 6.11 24.37 11.48
N TYR A 25 5.39 25.33 10.95
CA TYR A 25 3.93 25.33 11.00
C TYR A 25 3.38 24.41 9.90
N PRO A 26 2.16 23.87 10.06
CA PRO A 26 1.55 22.96 9.08
C PRO A 26 1.50 23.52 7.65
N THR A 27 1.33 24.85 7.49
CA THR A 27 1.34 25.53 6.20
C THR A 27 2.71 25.54 5.50
N GLN A 28 3.78 25.28 6.25
CA GLN A 28 5.15 25.23 5.73
C GLN A 28 5.60 23.80 5.40
N LEU A 29 4.72 22.82 5.55
CA LEU A 29 4.98 21.41 5.29
C LEU A 29 4.31 20.98 3.98
N SER A 30 4.95 20.07 3.25
CA SER A 30 4.31 19.39 2.12
C SER A 30 3.13 18.52 2.58
N GLY A 31 2.27 18.08 1.65
CA GLY A 31 1.18 17.15 1.95
C GLY A 31 1.67 15.89 2.66
N GLY A 32 2.70 15.25 2.11
CA GLY A 32 3.30 14.06 2.70
C GLY A 32 3.96 14.30 4.07
N GLN A 33 4.63 15.45 4.24
CA GLN A 33 5.18 15.81 5.56
C GLN A 33 4.08 16.01 6.61
N ARG A 34 2.98 16.67 6.25
CA ARG A 34 1.83 16.82 7.17
C ARG A 34 1.24 15.47 7.58
N GLN A 35 1.13 14.55 6.61
CA GLN A 35 0.64 13.20 6.86
C GLN A 35 1.56 12.43 7.82
N ARG A 36 2.87 12.41 7.59
CA ARG A 36 3.85 11.79 8.49
C ARG A 36 3.80 12.39 9.90
N VAL A 37 3.60 13.69 10.03
CA VAL A 37 3.35 14.34 11.35
C VAL A 37 2.05 13.80 11.96
N GLY A 38 0.99 13.57 11.19
CA GLY A 38 -0.25 12.95 11.65
C GLY A 38 -0.02 11.55 12.22
N VAL A 39 0.76 10.72 11.53
CA VAL A 39 1.16 9.38 11.99
C VAL A 39 1.99 9.47 13.28
N ALA A 40 3.01 10.33 13.32
CA ALA A 40 3.82 10.54 14.53
C ALA A 40 2.97 10.99 15.74
N ARG A 41 1.99 11.86 15.50
CA ARG A 41 1.04 12.29 16.54
C ARG A 41 0.18 11.14 17.07
N ALA A 42 -0.33 10.28 16.18
CA ALA A 42 -1.12 9.12 16.57
C ALA A 42 -0.27 8.13 17.37
N LEU A 43 0.98 7.92 16.99
CA LEU A 43 1.94 7.07 17.69
C LEU A 43 2.40 7.64 19.05
N ALA A 44 2.23 8.94 19.30
CA ALA A 44 2.70 9.58 20.55
C ALA A 44 2.01 9.01 21.80
N ALA A 45 0.76 8.56 21.68
CA ALA A 45 0.02 7.88 22.73
C ALA A 45 0.45 6.42 22.94
N ASN A 46 1.33 5.88 22.09
CA ASN A 46 1.75 4.48 22.06
C ASN A 46 0.57 3.48 22.02
N PRO A 47 -0.39 3.65 21.09
CA PRO A 47 -1.56 2.77 21.02
C PRO A 47 -1.15 1.37 20.58
N ASP A 48 -1.94 0.36 20.92
CA ASP A 48 -1.80 -0.99 20.41
C ASP A 48 -2.40 -1.13 18.99
N ILE A 49 -3.43 -0.34 18.73
CA ILE A 49 -4.15 -0.30 17.44
C ILE A 49 -4.13 1.12 16.89
N LEU A 50 -3.73 1.26 15.64
CA LEU A 50 -3.73 2.52 14.91
C LEU A 50 -4.82 2.50 13.84
N LEU A 51 -5.73 3.47 13.88
CA LEU A 51 -6.78 3.62 12.86
C LEU A 51 -6.41 4.75 11.90
N MET A 52 -6.47 4.47 10.62
CA MET A 52 -6.21 5.42 9.56
C MET A 52 -7.38 5.44 8.58
N ASP A 53 -7.87 6.63 8.26
CA ASP A 53 -8.94 6.84 7.30
C ASP A 53 -8.37 7.58 6.08
N GLU A 54 -8.43 6.93 4.91
CA GLU A 54 -7.91 7.43 3.63
C GLU A 54 -6.48 8.02 3.74
N PRO A 55 -5.50 7.27 4.29
CA PRO A 55 -4.20 7.86 4.64
C PRO A 55 -3.43 8.41 3.44
N PHE A 56 -3.76 8.03 2.20
CA PHE A 56 -3.05 8.46 0.98
C PHE A 56 -3.95 9.20 -0.02
N GLY A 57 -5.22 9.45 0.30
CA GLY A 57 -6.21 9.99 -0.63
C GLY A 57 -5.91 11.38 -1.20
N ALA A 58 -5.18 12.22 -0.47
CA ALA A 58 -4.87 13.60 -0.86
C ALA A 58 -3.41 13.82 -1.31
N VAL A 59 -2.72 12.74 -1.73
CA VAL A 59 -1.29 12.79 -2.06
C VAL A 59 -1.07 12.43 -3.53
N ASP A 60 -0.11 13.10 -4.17
CA ASP A 60 0.25 12.76 -5.55
C ASP A 60 0.88 11.35 -5.65
N PRO A 61 0.80 10.70 -6.83
CA PRO A 61 1.20 9.29 -6.99
C PRO A 61 2.65 8.99 -6.62
N VAL A 62 3.58 9.91 -6.86
CA VAL A 62 5.02 9.69 -6.57
C VAL A 62 5.24 9.68 -5.06
N VAL A 63 4.73 10.71 -4.37
CA VAL A 63 4.83 10.83 -2.91
C VAL A 63 4.02 9.72 -2.22
N ARG A 64 2.91 9.27 -2.81
CA ARG A 64 2.11 8.16 -2.29
C ARG A 64 2.94 6.88 -2.14
N THR A 65 3.69 6.50 -3.17
CA THR A 65 4.54 5.30 -3.11
C THR A 65 5.57 5.38 -1.99
N GLU A 66 6.22 6.53 -1.80
CA GLU A 66 7.17 6.72 -0.69
C GLU A 66 6.50 6.60 0.68
N LEU A 67 5.28 7.14 0.81
CA LEU A 67 4.52 7.06 2.07
C LEU A 67 4.04 5.64 2.39
N GLN A 68 3.62 4.90 1.38
CA GLN A 68 3.23 3.49 1.52
C GLN A 68 4.41 2.65 2.00
N GLN A 69 5.58 2.79 1.38
CA GLN A 69 6.81 2.13 1.81
C GLN A 69 7.20 2.54 3.23
N GLY A 70 7.11 3.84 3.55
CA GLY A 70 7.36 4.34 4.90
C GLY A 70 6.39 3.77 5.95
N LEU A 71 5.13 3.55 5.60
CA LEU A 71 4.15 2.92 6.51
C LEU A 71 4.50 1.46 6.79
N LEU A 72 4.87 0.70 5.76
CA LEU A 72 5.31 -0.69 5.92
C LEU A 72 6.55 -0.78 6.84
N GLN A 73 7.51 0.12 6.67
CA GLN A 73 8.70 0.17 7.53
C GLN A 73 8.33 0.50 8.99
N ILE A 74 7.46 1.49 9.21
CA ILE A 74 6.98 1.84 10.54
C ILE A 74 6.23 0.67 11.18
N GLN A 75 5.41 -0.04 10.44
CA GLN A 75 4.67 -1.20 10.92
C GLN A 75 5.63 -2.31 11.34
N ALA A 76 6.64 -2.62 10.51
CA ALA A 76 7.67 -3.62 10.82
C ALA A 76 8.47 -3.26 12.08
N ASP A 77 8.86 -1.98 12.25
CA ASP A 77 9.66 -1.51 13.37
C ASP A 77 8.87 -1.49 14.70
N LEU A 78 7.58 -1.18 14.63
CA LEU A 78 6.75 -0.97 15.81
C LEU A 78 5.90 -2.19 16.19
N ALA A 79 5.74 -3.17 15.28
CA ALA A 79 4.90 -4.36 15.44
C ALA A 79 3.48 -4.02 15.96
N LYS A 80 2.89 -2.93 15.43
CA LYS A 80 1.56 -2.46 15.83
C LYS A 80 0.48 -3.00 14.90
N THR A 81 -0.71 -3.18 15.41
CA THR A 81 -1.88 -3.45 14.57
C THR A 81 -2.33 -2.14 13.92
N ILE A 82 -2.38 -2.13 12.60
CA ILE A 82 -2.86 -0.99 11.82
C ILE A 82 -4.15 -1.42 11.11
N VAL A 83 -5.20 -0.67 11.32
CA VAL A 83 -6.44 -0.78 10.54
C VAL A 83 -6.55 0.49 9.71
N PHE A 84 -6.51 0.37 8.40
CA PHE A 84 -6.70 1.51 7.52
C PHE A 84 -7.87 1.29 6.56
N VAL A 85 -8.59 2.35 6.29
CA VAL A 85 -9.69 2.37 5.34
C VAL A 85 -9.20 3.08 4.09
N THR A 86 -9.44 2.49 2.93
CA THR A 86 -9.14 3.09 1.63
C THR A 86 -10.18 2.67 0.60
N HIS A 87 -10.40 3.50 -0.40
CA HIS A 87 -11.16 3.15 -1.60
C HIS A 87 -10.26 2.65 -2.73
N ASP A 88 -8.94 2.67 -2.53
CA ASP A 88 -7.95 2.19 -3.49
C ASP A 88 -7.65 0.71 -3.22
N VAL A 89 -8.09 -0.15 -4.13
CA VAL A 89 -7.91 -1.60 -4.03
C VAL A 89 -6.43 -1.99 -4.07
N ASP A 90 -5.61 -1.29 -4.85
CA ASP A 90 -4.18 -1.57 -4.95
C ASP A 90 -3.46 -1.28 -3.64
N GLU A 91 -3.87 -0.24 -2.92
CA GLU A 91 -3.37 0.04 -1.57
C GLU A 91 -3.74 -1.08 -0.58
N ALA A 92 -4.99 -1.52 -0.60
CA ALA A 92 -5.45 -2.59 0.29
C ALA A 92 -4.68 -3.90 0.05
N LEU A 93 -4.46 -4.26 -1.21
CA LEU A 93 -3.75 -5.48 -1.59
C LEU A 93 -2.24 -5.39 -1.33
N LEU A 94 -1.64 -4.19 -1.47
CA LEU A 94 -0.21 -3.96 -1.27
C LEU A 94 0.19 -3.92 0.21
N LEU A 95 -0.64 -3.28 1.02
CA LEU A 95 -0.28 -2.93 2.40
C LEU A 95 -0.89 -3.84 3.44
N GLY A 96 -2.01 -4.50 3.14
CA GLY A 96 -2.74 -5.31 4.11
C GLY A 96 -2.17 -6.72 4.27
N ASP A 97 -2.03 -7.19 5.49
CA ASP A 97 -1.87 -8.62 5.79
C ASP A 97 -3.22 -9.35 5.64
N GLU A 98 -4.30 -8.63 5.87
CA GLU A 98 -5.68 -9.07 5.71
C GLU A 98 -6.52 -7.95 5.10
N VAL A 99 -7.37 -8.29 4.15
CA VAL A 99 -8.27 -7.38 3.44
C VAL A 99 -9.73 -7.70 3.80
N LEU A 100 -10.48 -6.64 4.08
CA LEU A 100 -11.91 -6.70 4.33
C LEU A 100 -12.64 -5.87 3.28
N VAL A 101 -13.35 -6.53 2.38
CA VAL A 101 -14.17 -5.86 1.36
C VAL A 101 -15.55 -5.60 1.92
N LEU A 102 -15.98 -4.34 1.90
CA LEU A 102 -17.27 -3.92 2.43
C LEU A 102 -18.23 -3.53 1.31
N ARG A 103 -19.48 -3.91 1.45
CA ARG A 103 -20.61 -3.40 0.68
C ARG A 103 -21.25 -2.20 1.36
N ARG A 104 -22.31 -1.67 0.76
CA ARG A 104 -23.15 -0.65 1.39
C ARG A 104 -23.62 -1.13 2.76
N GLU A 105 -23.86 -0.18 3.65
CA GLU A 105 -24.33 -0.45 5.03
C GLU A 105 -23.35 -1.30 5.86
N ALA A 106 -22.04 -1.18 5.54
CA ALA A 106 -20.96 -1.88 6.23
C ALA A 106 -21.09 -3.42 6.25
N GLN A 107 -21.80 -4.00 5.30
CA GLN A 107 -21.88 -5.46 5.17
C GLN A 107 -20.56 -6.00 4.63
N VAL A 108 -20.01 -7.00 5.32
CA VAL A 108 -18.79 -7.69 4.89
C VAL A 108 -19.11 -8.53 3.66
N ALA A 109 -18.48 -8.20 2.53
CA ALA A 109 -18.58 -9.00 1.31
C ALA A 109 -17.59 -10.16 1.33
N GLN A 110 -16.33 -9.87 1.62
CA GLN A 110 -15.28 -10.87 1.72
C GLN A 110 -14.21 -10.42 2.72
N ARG A 111 -13.57 -11.38 3.37
CA ARG A 111 -12.43 -11.20 4.23
C ARG A 111 -11.41 -12.28 3.92
N GLY A 112 -10.13 -11.90 3.81
CA GLY A 112 -9.07 -12.86 3.55
C GLY A 112 -7.73 -12.18 3.34
N ARG A 113 -6.71 -12.98 3.06
CA ARG A 113 -5.41 -12.48 2.63
C ARG A 113 -5.55 -11.79 1.27
N PRO A 114 -4.69 -10.82 0.93
CA PRO A 114 -4.70 -10.15 -0.37
C PRO A 114 -4.78 -11.13 -1.55
N ASP A 115 -3.93 -12.17 -1.53
CA ASP A 115 -3.90 -13.17 -2.60
C ASP A 115 -5.22 -13.95 -2.70
N ASP A 116 -5.83 -14.32 -1.57
CA ASP A 116 -7.09 -15.06 -1.55
C ASP A 116 -8.23 -14.20 -2.11
N VAL A 117 -8.29 -12.92 -1.73
CA VAL A 117 -9.30 -11.98 -2.23
C VAL A 117 -9.12 -11.76 -3.73
N LEU A 118 -7.87 -11.64 -4.19
CA LEU A 118 -7.54 -11.39 -5.60
C LEU A 118 -7.83 -12.59 -6.50
N LEU A 119 -7.44 -13.79 -6.07
CA LEU A 119 -7.49 -15.00 -6.89
C LEU A 119 -8.82 -15.75 -6.77
N HIS A 120 -9.52 -15.60 -5.65
CA HIS A 120 -10.75 -16.32 -5.32
C HIS A 120 -11.85 -15.36 -4.82
N PRO A 121 -12.28 -14.39 -5.66
CA PRO A 121 -13.39 -13.51 -5.29
C PRO A 121 -14.66 -14.35 -5.07
N ILE A 122 -15.35 -14.09 -3.95
CA ILE A 122 -16.50 -14.90 -3.54
C ILE A 122 -17.73 -14.74 -4.46
N ASP A 123 -17.82 -13.60 -5.14
CA ASP A 123 -18.92 -13.29 -6.08
C ASP A 123 -18.52 -12.19 -7.09
N ASP A 124 -19.46 -11.92 -8.02
CA ASP A 124 -19.26 -10.95 -9.10
C ASP A 124 -19.07 -9.52 -8.57
N PHE A 125 -19.66 -9.17 -7.43
CA PHE A 125 -19.47 -7.86 -6.81
C PHE A 125 -18.00 -7.69 -6.40
N VAL A 126 -17.43 -8.64 -5.68
CA VAL A 126 -16.03 -8.59 -5.24
C VAL A 126 -15.11 -8.63 -6.44
N SER A 127 -15.37 -9.54 -7.40
CA SER A 127 -14.58 -9.62 -8.65
C SER A 127 -14.53 -8.28 -9.39
N SER A 128 -15.69 -7.68 -9.60
CA SER A 128 -15.79 -6.37 -10.27
C SER A 128 -15.12 -5.25 -9.46
N PHE A 129 -15.33 -5.24 -8.14
CA PHE A 129 -14.77 -4.22 -7.23
C PHE A 129 -13.25 -4.23 -7.20
N ILE A 130 -12.62 -5.41 -7.15
CA ILE A 130 -11.16 -5.54 -7.18
C ILE A 130 -10.56 -5.37 -8.58
N GLY A 131 -11.40 -5.15 -9.59
CA GLY A 131 -10.97 -4.97 -10.98
C GLY A 131 -10.59 -6.28 -11.66
N GLY A 132 -11.27 -7.38 -11.35
CA GLY A 132 -11.01 -8.72 -11.88
C GLY A 132 -10.89 -8.76 -13.38
N ASP A 133 -11.78 -8.08 -14.13
CA ASP A 133 -11.71 -8.00 -15.58
C ASP A 133 -10.46 -7.30 -16.11
N ARG A 134 -9.92 -6.33 -15.38
CA ARG A 134 -8.68 -5.61 -15.76
C ARG A 134 -7.42 -6.38 -15.38
N ARG A 135 -7.53 -7.29 -14.41
CA ARG A 135 -6.41 -8.08 -13.86
C ARG A 135 -6.34 -9.49 -14.45
N ASN A 136 -7.38 -9.92 -15.19
CA ASN A 136 -7.35 -11.13 -15.99
C ASN A 136 -6.44 -10.90 -17.20
N LEU A 137 -5.17 -11.19 -16.99
CA LEU A 137 -4.14 -11.05 -18.01
C LEU A 137 -3.96 -12.40 -18.72
N HIS A 138 -3.91 -12.37 -20.03
CA HIS A 138 -3.58 -13.55 -20.83
C HIS A 138 -2.44 -13.24 -21.78
N MET A 139 -1.77 -14.28 -22.22
CA MET A 139 -0.65 -14.16 -23.14
C MET A 139 -1.16 -14.26 -24.57
N GLU A 140 -0.85 -13.25 -25.37
CA GLU A 140 -1.03 -13.27 -26.81
C GLU A 140 0.31 -13.14 -27.53
N ARG A 141 0.36 -13.56 -28.78
CA ARG A 141 1.53 -13.38 -29.64
C ARG A 141 1.27 -12.22 -30.60
N HIS A 142 2.07 -11.17 -30.45
CA HIS A 142 2.01 -10.03 -31.35
C HIS A 142 3.39 -9.84 -31.99
N ASP A 143 3.44 -9.87 -33.33
CA ASP A 143 4.69 -9.78 -34.11
C ASP A 143 5.82 -10.71 -33.63
N ASP A 144 5.48 -11.98 -33.37
CA ASP A 144 6.39 -13.03 -32.88
C ASP A 144 6.92 -12.83 -31.45
N HIS A 145 6.44 -11.79 -30.74
CA HIS A 145 6.79 -11.54 -29.34
C HIS A 145 5.64 -11.89 -28.40
N PRO A 146 5.91 -12.60 -27.28
CA PRO A 146 4.89 -12.85 -26.28
C PRO A 146 4.56 -11.53 -25.57
N THR A 147 3.29 -11.16 -25.61
CA THR A 147 2.73 -9.95 -25.03
C THR A 147 1.69 -10.30 -23.99
N ILE A 148 1.51 -9.42 -23.01
CA ILE A 148 0.48 -9.56 -21.98
C ILE A 148 -0.65 -8.60 -22.35
N VAL A 149 -1.84 -9.13 -22.47
CA VAL A 149 -3.06 -8.37 -22.75
C VAL A 149 -4.07 -8.56 -21.64
N ASP A 150 -4.91 -7.55 -21.39
CA ASP A 150 -6.04 -7.65 -20.49
C ASP A 150 -7.25 -8.36 -21.14
N ALA A 151 -8.30 -8.60 -20.36
CA ALA A 151 -9.53 -9.23 -20.82
C ALA A 151 -10.21 -8.50 -22.00
N GLY A 152 -9.92 -7.22 -22.20
CA GLY A 152 -10.39 -6.42 -23.32
C GLY A 152 -9.47 -6.47 -24.55
N GLY A 153 -8.40 -7.27 -24.56
CA GLY A 153 -7.41 -7.35 -25.65
C GLY A 153 -6.44 -6.17 -25.69
N ARG A 154 -6.39 -5.35 -24.66
CA ARG A 154 -5.49 -4.20 -24.59
C ARG A 154 -4.11 -4.65 -24.14
N LEU A 155 -3.07 -4.19 -24.84
CA LEU A 155 -1.68 -4.45 -24.48
C LEU A 155 -1.34 -3.81 -23.11
N VAL A 156 -0.95 -4.65 -22.17
CA VAL A 156 -0.57 -4.23 -20.79
C VAL A 156 0.94 -4.26 -20.61
N GLY A 157 1.64 -5.19 -21.28
CA GLY A 157 3.08 -5.31 -21.15
C GLY A 157 3.69 -6.35 -22.07
N ARG A 158 5.00 -6.54 -21.92
CA ARG A 158 5.77 -7.59 -22.60
C ARG A 158 6.46 -8.45 -21.56
N PHE A 159 6.65 -9.74 -21.87
CA PHE A 159 7.54 -10.56 -21.06
C PHE A 159 8.97 -10.04 -21.22
N ALA A 160 9.59 -9.69 -20.09
CA ALA A 160 11.03 -9.53 -20.08
C ALA A 160 11.67 -10.90 -20.33
N ASN A 161 12.53 -11.01 -21.32
CA ASN A 161 13.35 -12.21 -21.49
C ASN A 161 14.14 -12.41 -20.20
N GLN A 162 13.82 -13.43 -19.42
CA GLN A 162 14.72 -13.85 -18.34
C GLN A 162 16.02 -14.30 -18.99
N PRO A 163 17.18 -13.83 -18.52
CA PRO A 163 18.44 -14.41 -18.93
C PRO A 163 18.37 -15.90 -18.58
N SER A 164 18.56 -16.74 -19.58
CA SER A 164 18.62 -18.20 -19.43
C SER A 164 19.54 -18.54 -18.27
N THR A 165 18.98 -19.06 -17.17
CA THR A 165 19.76 -19.62 -16.07
C THR A 165 20.47 -20.85 -16.62
N THR A 166 21.74 -20.71 -16.95
CA THR A 166 22.60 -21.80 -17.32
C THR A 166 22.76 -22.68 -16.08
N VAL A 167 22.01 -23.78 -16.02
CA VAL A 167 22.25 -24.83 -15.05
C VAL A 167 23.66 -25.34 -15.31
N ARG A 168 24.61 -25.01 -14.44
CA ARG A 168 25.92 -25.69 -14.45
C ARG A 168 25.68 -27.10 -13.93
N GLU A 169 25.66 -28.07 -14.84
CA GLU A 169 25.85 -29.45 -14.51
C GLU A 169 27.27 -29.58 -13.95
N ASN A 170 27.40 -29.90 -12.67
CA ASN A 170 28.62 -30.36 -12.05
C ASN A 170 28.79 -31.82 -12.43
N SER A 171 29.82 -32.10 -13.22
CA SER A 171 30.45 -33.41 -13.36
C SER A 171 31.43 -33.62 -12.23
#